data_fe7ad1d60a56af5ef35be92993ee2e42
#
_entry.id   fe7ad1d60a56af5ef35be92993ee2e42
#
_cell.length_a   1.000
_cell.length_b   1.000
_cell.length_c   1.000
_cell.angle_alpha   90.00
_cell.angle_beta   90.00
_cell.angle_gamma   90.00
#
_symmetry.space_group_name_H-M   'P 1'
#
loop_
_entity.id
_entity.type
_entity.pdbx_description
1 polymer ?
#
loop_
_entity_poly.entity_id
_entity_poly.type
_entity_poly.pdbx_seq_one_letter_code
_entity_poly.pdbx_strand_id
1 'polypeptide(L)'
;MALLSKEADELGLARFVITGGEPLVMRDFEEVVKAIDPDKHYVITDTNGWFLDHEKAKWLKDIGVEKVQLSLDSWNEQEHDEFRNKKGSHKRVMRAIRASVDAGLNLLVSTVLVKGRTSTEEFEEMCKFCTDLGIGLYVSYAKPTGSCTDHPEFVITKEDADLLREMEKKYNVFTHMTPSYGSNKGCITVKGIITVTSTMEVTPCPYIDMSLGNIRQNSLKEILDRGMRNPWLGPHRPDCLIGEDPQFIDLHTRITEKYTHLPVPWGEGFSDENTLQD
;
A
#
# COMPACT_ATOMS: atom_id res chain seq x y z
N MET A 1 3.36 19.00 -5.12
CA MET A 1 4.27 18.06 -4.44
C MET A 1 5.24 18.76 -3.50
N ALA A 2 5.99 19.80 -3.91
CA ALA A 2 6.97 20.47 -3.05
C ALA A 2 6.42 21.01 -1.70
N LEU A 3 5.18 21.53 -1.66
CA LEU A 3 4.55 21.95 -0.40
C LEU A 3 4.34 20.73 0.53
N LEU A 4 3.83 19.62 0.00
CA LEU A 4 3.63 18.40 0.77
C LEU A 4 4.96 17.85 1.31
N SER A 5 6.02 17.86 0.50
CA SER A 5 7.36 17.43 0.92
C SER A 5 7.90 18.30 2.06
N LYS A 6 7.74 19.63 1.96
CA LYS A 6 8.13 20.56 3.01
C LYS A 6 7.40 20.29 4.33
N GLU A 7 6.08 20.19 4.30
CA GLU A 7 5.28 19.92 5.51
C GLU A 7 5.59 18.52 6.10
N ALA A 8 5.87 17.53 5.23
CA ALA A 8 6.31 16.21 5.65
C ALA A 8 7.67 16.26 6.39
N ASP A 9 8.64 17.00 5.86
CA ASP A 9 9.96 17.22 6.50
C ASP A 9 9.82 17.88 7.88
N GLU A 10 8.99 18.94 7.99
CA GLU A 10 8.70 19.63 9.25
C GLU A 10 8.05 18.70 10.31
N LEU A 11 7.31 17.68 9.87
CA LEU A 11 6.65 16.71 10.74
C LEU A 11 7.49 15.45 10.98
N GLY A 12 8.67 15.34 10.38
CA GLY A 12 9.56 14.19 10.50
C GLY A 12 9.07 12.95 9.74
N LEU A 13 8.27 13.12 8.70
CA LEU A 13 7.84 12.02 7.83
C LEU A 13 9.00 11.64 6.89
N ALA A 14 9.46 10.40 6.99
CA ALA A 14 10.72 9.99 6.37
C ALA A 14 10.57 9.40 4.97
N ARG A 15 9.36 9.03 4.52
CA ARG A 15 9.19 8.18 3.35
C ARG A 15 8.01 8.57 2.48
N PHE A 16 8.23 8.57 1.16
CA PHE A 16 7.21 8.71 0.15
C PHE A 16 7.11 7.44 -0.70
N VAL A 17 5.88 7.00 -0.97
CA VAL A 17 5.59 5.92 -1.90
C VAL A 17 4.80 6.49 -3.07
N ILE A 18 5.39 6.48 -4.26
CA ILE A 18 4.71 6.88 -5.49
C ILE A 18 3.99 5.66 -6.04
N THR A 19 2.67 5.75 -6.06
CA THR A 19 1.78 4.67 -6.48
C THR A 19 0.62 5.24 -7.31
N GLY A 20 -0.36 4.41 -7.64
CA GLY A 20 -1.54 4.82 -8.38
C GLY A 20 -1.98 3.73 -9.35
N GLY A 21 -2.29 4.06 -10.61
CA GLY A 21 -2.47 3.05 -11.66
C GLY A 21 -1.14 2.39 -11.98
N GLU A 22 -0.34 3.02 -12.85
CA GLU A 22 1.05 2.64 -13.11
C GLU A 22 1.91 3.92 -13.14
N PRO A 23 2.72 4.16 -12.10
CA PRO A 23 3.49 5.41 -12.00
C PRO A 23 4.48 5.62 -13.15
N LEU A 24 5.06 4.53 -13.68
CA LEU A 24 6.09 4.62 -14.72
C LEU A 24 5.56 5.04 -16.10
N VAL A 25 4.26 5.27 -16.26
CA VAL A 25 3.69 5.91 -17.46
C VAL A 25 3.59 7.43 -17.33
N MET A 26 3.80 7.99 -16.14
CA MET A 26 3.74 9.43 -15.92
C MET A 26 4.91 10.11 -16.63
N ARG A 27 4.60 11.17 -17.39
CA ARG A 27 5.63 11.92 -18.12
C ARG A 27 6.49 12.79 -17.21
N ASP A 28 5.91 13.24 -16.10
CA ASP A 28 6.48 14.10 -15.08
C ASP A 28 6.94 13.34 -13.82
N PHE A 29 7.18 12.02 -13.95
CA PHE A 29 7.60 11.18 -12.82
C PHE A 29 8.89 11.69 -12.16
N GLU A 30 9.88 12.08 -12.96
CA GLU A 30 11.15 12.61 -12.47
C GLU A 30 10.97 13.94 -11.74
N GLU A 31 10.12 14.82 -12.25
CA GLU A 31 9.77 16.09 -11.61
C GLU A 31 9.07 15.87 -10.26
N VAL A 32 8.22 14.84 -10.17
CA VAL A 32 7.59 14.44 -8.90
C VAL A 32 8.64 13.95 -7.91
N VAL A 33 9.57 13.09 -8.32
CA VAL A 33 10.67 12.61 -7.46
C VAL A 33 11.54 13.79 -6.98
N LYS A 34 11.94 14.68 -7.88
CA LYS A 34 12.70 15.88 -7.52
C LYS A 34 11.95 16.79 -6.54
N ALA A 35 10.63 16.92 -6.71
CA ALA A 35 9.80 17.75 -5.82
C ALA A 35 9.56 17.10 -4.44
N ILE A 36 9.76 15.80 -4.30
CA ILE A 36 9.79 15.09 -3.02
C ILE A 36 11.10 15.37 -2.27
N ASP A 37 12.17 15.67 -2.97
CA ASP A 37 13.52 15.86 -2.41
C ASP A 37 14.13 14.54 -1.86
N PRO A 38 14.67 13.68 -2.74
CA PRO A 38 15.21 12.38 -2.35
C PRO A 38 16.46 12.45 -1.45
N ASP A 39 17.09 13.63 -1.31
CA ASP A 39 18.17 13.85 -0.33
C ASP A 39 17.64 13.89 1.11
N LYS A 40 16.36 14.16 1.30
CA LYS A 40 15.69 14.23 2.61
C LYS A 40 14.77 13.06 2.87
N HIS A 41 14.15 12.53 1.84
CA HIS A 41 13.09 11.54 1.96
C HIS A 41 13.44 10.24 1.25
N TYR A 42 13.12 9.12 1.85
CA TYR A 42 13.22 7.81 1.23
C TYR A 42 12.11 7.62 0.19
N VAL A 43 12.46 7.61 -1.10
CA VAL A 43 11.49 7.52 -2.19
C VAL A 43 11.33 6.07 -2.66
N ILE A 44 10.09 5.61 -2.68
CA ILE A 44 9.69 4.28 -3.16
C ILE A 44 8.75 4.45 -4.33
N THR A 45 8.78 3.56 -5.31
CA THR A 45 7.73 3.45 -6.32
C THR A 45 7.15 2.05 -6.37
N ASP A 46 5.82 1.97 -6.39
CA ASP A 46 5.07 0.73 -6.62
C ASP A 46 4.76 0.63 -8.10
N THR A 47 5.08 -0.50 -8.73
CA THR A 47 4.85 -0.70 -10.17
C THR A 47 4.45 -2.14 -10.48
N ASN A 48 3.68 -2.32 -11.55
CA ASN A 48 3.38 -3.64 -12.10
C ASN A 48 4.54 -4.25 -12.90
N GLY A 49 5.65 -3.55 -13.02
CA GLY A 49 6.87 -3.99 -13.71
C GLY A 49 6.78 -4.02 -15.24
N TRP A 50 5.66 -3.62 -15.84
CA TRP A 50 5.48 -3.71 -17.30
C TRP A 50 6.52 -2.90 -18.07
N PHE A 51 6.84 -1.71 -17.60
CA PHE A 51 7.75 -0.76 -18.24
C PHE A 51 9.15 -0.79 -17.64
N LEU A 52 9.41 -1.63 -16.64
CA LEU A 52 10.68 -1.67 -15.94
C LEU A 52 11.62 -2.68 -16.59
N ASP A 53 12.64 -2.16 -17.26
CA ASP A 53 13.79 -2.87 -17.78
C ASP A 53 15.09 -2.34 -17.19
N HIS A 54 16.26 -2.79 -17.64
CA HIS A 54 17.55 -2.37 -17.09
C HIS A 54 17.82 -0.88 -17.23
N GLU A 55 17.44 -0.27 -18.35
CA GLU A 55 17.62 1.18 -18.55
C GLU A 55 16.73 1.98 -17.59
N LYS A 56 15.46 1.56 -17.46
CA LYS A 56 14.51 2.19 -16.56
C LYS A 56 14.89 1.98 -15.10
N ALA A 57 15.39 0.80 -14.72
CA ALA A 57 15.86 0.53 -13.36
C ALA A 57 17.06 1.41 -12.98
N LYS A 58 18.03 1.57 -13.90
CA LYS A 58 19.16 2.48 -13.71
C LYS A 58 18.68 3.92 -13.59
N TRP A 59 17.80 4.36 -14.49
CA TRP A 59 17.24 5.72 -14.45
C TRP A 59 16.52 6.00 -13.14
N LEU A 60 15.71 5.08 -12.62
CA LEU A 60 15.04 5.23 -11.32
C LEU A 60 16.06 5.49 -10.20
N LYS A 61 17.14 4.72 -10.18
CA LYS A 61 18.22 4.91 -9.20
C LYS A 61 18.90 6.26 -9.35
N ASP A 62 19.20 6.66 -10.59
CA ASP A 62 19.91 7.92 -10.88
C ASP A 62 19.10 9.17 -10.49
N ILE A 63 17.75 9.09 -10.54
CA ILE A 63 16.87 10.18 -10.12
C ILE A 63 16.54 10.18 -8.61
N GLY A 64 17.06 9.21 -7.84
CA GLY A 64 16.89 9.15 -6.38
C GLY A 64 15.74 8.26 -5.88
N VAL A 65 15.22 7.35 -6.70
CA VAL A 65 14.33 6.30 -6.19
C VAL A 65 15.17 5.23 -5.49
N GLU A 66 14.94 5.06 -4.19
CA GLU A 66 15.70 4.14 -3.34
C GLU A 66 15.18 2.72 -3.40
N LYS A 67 13.87 2.54 -3.56
CA LYS A 67 13.23 1.23 -3.55
C LYS A 67 12.17 1.13 -4.63
N VAL A 68 12.10 -0.05 -5.25
CA VAL A 68 11.01 -0.44 -6.14
C VAL A 68 10.21 -1.57 -5.48
N GLN A 69 8.90 -1.44 -5.47
CA GLN A 69 7.98 -2.50 -5.06
C GLN A 69 7.27 -3.04 -6.30
N LEU A 70 7.49 -4.33 -6.58
CA LEU A 70 6.97 -5.03 -7.77
C LEU A 70 5.80 -5.92 -7.40
N SER A 71 4.72 -5.79 -8.14
CA SER A 71 3.51 -6.60 -7.92
C SER A 71 3.63 -7.97 -8.57
N LEU A 72 3.69 -9.03 -7.75
CA LEU A 72 3.66 -10.43 -8.18
C LEU A 72 2.61 -11.18 -7.36
N ASP A 73 1.46 -11.52 -7.98
CA ASP A 73 0.33 -12.10 -7.24
C ASP A 73 0.29 -13.62 -7.28
N SER A 74 0.98 -14.27 -8.18
CA SER A 74 1.24 -15.71 -8.14
C SER A 74 2.61 -16.02 -8.70
N TRP A 75 3.22 -17.09 -8.17
CA TRP A 75 4.41 -17.71 -8.75
C TRP A 75 4.09 -18.40 -10.07
N ASN A 76 2.85 -18.86 -10.23
CA ASN A 76 2.36 -19.45 -11.48
C ASN A 76 2.06 -18.37 -12.51
N GLU A 77 2.64 -18.50 -13.72
CA GLU A 77 2.50 -17.51 -14.82
C GLU A 77 1.04 -17.30 -15.20
N GLN A 78 0.28 -18.40 -15.35
CA GLN A 78 -1.10 -18.32 -15.82
C GLN A 78 -1.99 -17.64 -14.75
N GLU A 79 -1.86 -18.06 -13.51
CA GLU A 79 -2.64 -17.49 -12.39
C GLU A 79 -2.36 -15.99 -12.22
N HIS A 80 -1.08 -15.59 -12.28
CA HIS A 80 -0.70 -14.17 -12.21
C HIS A 80 -1.31 -13.37 -13.36
N ASP A 81 -1.19 -13.86 -14.60
CA ASP A 81 -1.71 -13.18 -15.79
C ASP A 81 -3.24 -13.07 -15.74
N GLU A 82 -3.93 -14.10 -15.25
CA GLU A 82 -5.38 -14.10 -15.04
C GLU A 82 -5.79 -13.11 -13.96
N PHE A 83 -5.14 -13.13 -12.79
CA PHE A 83 -5.41 -12.20 -11.69
C PHE A 83 -5.22 -10.74 -12.11
N ARG A 84 -4.17 -10.46 -12.90
CA ARG A 84 -3.89 -9.12 -13.44
C ARG A 84 -4.72 -8.79 -14.69
N ASN A 85 -5.51 -9.73 -15.20
CA ASN A 85 -6.23 -9.62 -16.47
C ASN A 85 -5.32 -9.13 -17.61
N LYS A 86 -4.07 -9.61 -17.64
CA LYS A 86 -3.05 -9.15 -18.59
C LYS A 86 -2.05 -10.25 -18.93
N LYS A 87 -2.21 -10.84 -20.11
CA LYS A 87 -1.29 -11.87 -20.63
C LYS A 87 0.15 -11.32 -20.73
N GLY A 88 1.10 -12.09 -20.20
CA GLY A 88 2.52 -11.78 -20.21
C GLY A 88 2.97 -10.85 -19.08
N SER A 89 2.10 -10.50 -18.13
CA SER A 89 2.45 -9.66 -16.97
C SER A 89 3.45 -10.37 -16.05
N HIS A 90 3.31 -11.68 -15.84
CA HIS A 90 4.28 -12.48 -15.09
C HIS A 90 5.70 -12.37 -15.66
N LYS A 91 5.86 -12.57 -16.97
CA LYS A 91 7.17 -12.44 -17.63
C LYS A 91 7.75 -11.05 -17.48
N ARG A 92 6.91 -10.02 -17.51
CA ARG A 92 7.32 -8.63 -17.34
C ARG A 92 7.81 -8.35 -15.92
N VAL A 93 7.08 -8.77 -14.90
CA VAL A 93 7.50 -8.58 -13.52
C VAL A 93 8.75 -9.39 -13.19
N MET A 94 8.89 -10.62 -13.69
CA MET A 94 10.11 -11.42 -13.51
C MET A 94 11.35 -10.79 -14.17
N ARG A 95 11.18 -10.15 -15.35
CA ARG A 95 12.23 -9.34 -15.96
C ARG A 95 12.56 -8.12 -15.11
N ALA A 96 11.55 -7.44 -14.59
CA ALA A 96 11.72 -6.25 -13.76
C ALA A 96 12.45 -6.56 -12.44
N ILE A 97 12.18 -7.72 -11.82
CA ILE A 97 12.90 -8.21 -10.65
C ILE A 97 14.40 -8.30 -10.97
N ARG A 98 14.78 -8.98 -12.05
CA ARG A 98 16.19 -9.12 -12.47
C ARG A 98 16.83 -7.76 -12.75
N ALA A 99 16.15 -6.92 -13.51
CA ALA A 99 16.63 -5.58 -13.86
C ALA A 99 16.89 -4.71 -12.61
N SER A 100 16.00 -4.79 -11.60
CA SER A 100 16.13 -4.06 -10.35
C SER A 100 17.31 -4.56 -9.51
N VAL A 101 17.49 -5.87 -9.42
CA VAL A 101 18.65 -6.49 -8.73
C VAL A 101 19.96 -6.09 -9.41
N ASP A 102 20.03 -6.21 -10.74
CA ASP A 102 21.23 -5.86 -11.52
C ASP A 102 21.59 -4.36 -11.41
N ALA A 103 20.59 -3.50 -11.29
CA ALA A 103 20.80 -2.06 -11.08
C ALA A 103 21.18 -1.71 -9.63
N GLY A 104 21.10 -2.67 -8.70
CA GLY A 104 21.34 -2.45 -7.26
C GLY A 104 20.29 -1.54 -6.62
N LEU A 105 19.05 -1.59 -7.08
CA LEU A 105 17.89 -1.00 -6.41
C LEU A 105 17.49 -1.87 -5.23
N ASN A 106 17.05 -1.25 -4.13
CA ASN A 106 16.34 -1.99 -3.11
C ASN A 106 15.03 -2.52 -3.72
N LEU A 107 14.79 -3.80 -3.57
CA LEU A 107 13.64 -4.46 -4.17
C LEU A 107 12.73 -5.05 -3.11
N LEU A 108 11.44 -4.88 -3.33
CA LEU A 108 10.37 -5.49 -2.59
C LEU A 108 9.40 -6.14 -3.58
N VAL A 109 8.98 -7.36 -3.34
CA VAL A 109 7.84 -7.97 -4.05
C VAL A 109 6.59 -7.76 -3.20
N SER A 110 5.49 -7.38 -3.83
CA SER A 110 4.18 -7.27 -3.17
C SER A 110 3.17 -8.19 -3.82
N THR A 111 2.32 -8.77 -2.98
CA THR A 111 1.24 -9.66 -3.42
C THR A 111 -0.04 -9.36 -2.66
N VAL A 112 -1.18 -9.61 -3.30
CA VAL A 112 -2.48 -9.60 -2.64
C VAL A 112 -2.80 -11.01 -2.15
N LEU A 113 -3.07 -11.14 -0.86
CA LEU A 113 -3.47 -12.38 -0.24
C LEU A 113 -4.99 -12.50 -0.30
N VAL A 114 -5.47 -13.52 -0.99
CA VAL A 114 -6.88 -13.91 -1.01
C VAL A 114 -7.11 -15.10 -0.09
N LYS A 115 -8.35 -15.31 0.30
CA LYS A 115 -8.78 -16.42 1.18
C LYS A 115 -8.25 -17.78 0.73
N GLY A 116 -7.65 -18.50 1.68
CA GLY A 116 -7.13 -19.86 1.49
C GLY A 116 -5.77 -19.97 0.82
N ARG A 117 -5.19 -18.85 0.32
CA ARG A 117 -3.92 -18.90 -0.39
C ARG A 117 -2.72 -19.17 0.51
N THR A 118 -2.75 -18.79 1.77
CA THR A 118 -1.67 -19.03 2.73
C THR A 118 -1.31 -20.50 2.92
N SER A 119 -2.24 -21.41 2.66
CA SER A 119 -2.06 -22.85 2.79
C SER A 119 -1.60 -23.55 1.50
N THR A 120 -1.35 -22.79 0.42
CA THR A 120 -0.93 -23.36 -0.87
C THR A 120 0.58 -23.51 -0.99
N GLU A 121 1.03 -24.55 -1.68
CA GLU A 121 2.45 -24.78 -1.99
C GLU A 121 3.00 -23.64 -2.87
N GLU A 122 2.19 -23.12 -3.79
CA GLU A 122 2.52 -21.98 -4.66
C GLU A 122 2.93 -20.75 -3.86
N PHE A 123 2.18 -20.42 -2.81
CA PHE A 123 2.48 -19.27 -1.97
C PHE A 123 3.75 -19.49 -1.15
N GLU A 124 3.98 -20.70 -0.64
CA GLU A 124 5.21 -21.05 0.07
C GLU A 124 6.44 -20.97 -0.87
N GLU A 125 6.33 -21.43 -2.12
CA GLU A 125 7.39 -21.29 -3.13
C GLU A 125 7.75 -19.83 -3.40
N MET A 126 6.74 -18.95 -3.49
CA MET A 126 6.96 -17.50 -3.65
C MET A 126 7.68 -16.90 -2.43
N CYS A 127 7.31 -17.32 -1.21
CA CYS A 127 8.00 -16.91 0.02
C CYS A 127 9.46 -17.35 0.04
N LYS A 128 9.74 -18.59 -0.36
CA LYS A 128 11.10 -19.13 -0.49
C LYS A 128 11.90 -18.34 -1.52
N PHE A 129 11.35 -18.13 -2.71
CA PHE A 129 12.02 -17.39 -3.79
C PHE A 129 12.47 -16.00 -3.33
N CYS A 130 11.58 -15.23 -2.69
CA CYS A 130 11.93 -13.90 -2.18
C CYS A 130 13.01 -13.98 -1.10
N THR A 131 12.90 -14.95 -0.18
CA THR A 131 13.87 -15.15 0.91
C THR A 131 15.24 -15.52 0.37
N ASP A 132 15.33 -16.45 -0.60
CA ASP A 132 16.58 -16.92 -1.21
C ASP A 132 17.30 -15.82 -2.00
N LEU A 133 16.54 -14.89 -2.59
CA LEU A 133 17.08 -13.70 -3.26
C LEU A 133 17.45 -12.57 -2.28
N GLY A 134 17.15 -12.71 -0.99
CA GLY A 134 17.38 -11.67 0.02
C GLY A 134 16.44 -10.46 -0.14
N ILE A 135 15.33 -10.61 -0.86
CA ILE A 135 14.31 -9.57 -1.03
C ILE A 135 13.09 -9.84 -0.15
N GLY A 136 12.40 -8.79 0.28
CA GLY A 136 11.19 -8.94 1.08
C GLY A 136 9.97 -9.26 0.23
N LEU A 137 9.05 -10.04 0.78
CA LEU A 137 7.70 -10.23 0.28
C LEU A 137 6.71 -9.46 1.16
N TYR A 138 6.14 -8.39 0.63
CA TYR A 138 5.09 -7.63 1.29
C TYR A 138 3.73 -8.20 0.91
N VAL A 139 2.99 -8.63 1.92
CA VAL A 139 1.66 -9.25 1.74
C VAL A 139 0.59 -8.26 2.16
N SER A 140 -0.22 -7.86 1.20
CA SER A 140 -1.43 -7.05 1.43
C SER A 140 -2.65 -7.96 1.45
N TYR A 141 -3.50 -7.83 2.45
CA TYR A 141 -4.77 -8.56 2.48
C TYR A 141 -5.72 -8.06 1.40
N ALA A 142 -6.46 -8.96 0.77
CA ALA A 142 -7.63 -8.57 -0.02
C ALA A 142 -8.62 -7.84 0.89
N LYS A 143 -9.08 -6.68 0.44
CA LYS A 143 -9.99 -5.79 1.18
C LYS A 143 -11.19 -5.47 0.30
N PRO A 144 -12.36 -5.18 0.87
CA PRO A 144 -13.55 -4.85 0.11
C PRO A 144 -13.47 -3.45 -0.50
N THR A 145 -12.40 -3.19 -1.27
CA THR A 145 -12.15 -1.91 -1.94
C THR A 145 -11.60 -2.12 -3.35
N GLY A 146 -11.81 -1.17 -4.24
CA GLY A 146 -11.34 -1.25 -5.62
C GLY A 146 -11.88 -2.49 -6.34
N SER A 147 -11.03 -3.23 -7.04
CA SER A 147 -11.44 -4.44 -7.79
C SER A 147 -11.94 -5.59 -6.91
N CYS A 148 -11.74 -5.54 -5.60
CA CYS A 148 -12.26 -6.57 -4.68
C CYS A 148 -13.61 -6.20 -4.04
N THR A 149 -14.21 -5.05 -4.38
CA THR A 149 -15.50 -4.61 -3.82
C THR A 149 -16.61 -5.64 -4.08
N ASP A 150 -16.66 -6.18 -5.30
CA ASP A 150 -17.67 -7.16 -5.71
C ASP A 150 -17.26 -8.62 -5.47
N HIS A 151 -16.15 -8.83 -4.73
CA HIS A 151 -15.55 -10.14 -4.47
C HIS A 151 -15.35 -10.41 -2.96
N PRO A 152 -16.44 -10.48 -2.17
CA PRO A 152 -16.34 -10.75 -0.73
C PRO A 152 -15.69 -12.12 -0.43
N GLU A 153 -15.73 -13.05 -1.39
CA GLU A 153 -15.07 -14.36 -1.29
C GLU A 153 -13.55 -14.29 -1.23
N PHE A 154 -12.94 -13.15 -1.64
CA PHE A 154 -11.50 -12.96 -1.56
C PHE A 154 -11.01 -12.50 -0.18
N VAL A 155 -11.92 -11.99 0.65
CA VAL A 155 -11.56 -11.50 1.99
C VAL A 155 -11.01 -12.65 2.82
N ILE A 156 -9.80 -12.46 3.36
CA ILE A 156 -9.09 -13.48 4.14
C ILE A 156 -9.85 -13.82 5.43
N THR A 157 -9.61 -15.02 5.92
CA THR A 157 -10.08 -15.46 7.23
C THR A 157 -9.06 -15.15 8.32
N LYS A 158 -9.51 -15.26 9.58
CA LYS A 158 -8.56 -15.19 10.72
C LYS A 158 -7.49 -16.28 10.63
N GLU A 159 -7.86 -17.47 10.13
CA GLU A 159 -6.93 -18.58 9.94
C GLU A 159 -5.84 -18.22 8.91
N ASP A 160 -6.20 -17.61 7.78
CA ASP A 160 -5.23 -17.11 6.80
C ASP A 160 -4.25 -16.11 7.43
N ALA A 161 -4.77 -15.17 8.22
CA ALA A 161 -3.94 -14.17 8.89
C ALA A 161 -3.00 -14.80 9.94
N ASP A 162 -3.47 -15.79 10.69
CA ASP A 162 -2.66 -16.50 11.69
C ASP A 162 -1.56 -17.34 11.02
N LEU A 163 -1.87 -18.06 9.93
CA LEU A 163 -0.88 -18.78 9.13
C LEU A 163 0.19 -17.85 8.56
N LEU A 164 -0.21 -16.68 8.04
CA LEU A 164 0.75 -15.70 7.54
C LEU A 164 1.70 -15.20 8.64
N ARG A 165 1.20 -14.97 9.86
CA ARG A 165 2.04 -14.60 11.01
C ARG A 165 3.07 -15.69 11.37
N GLU A 166 2.75 -16.97 11.16
CA GLU A 166 3.74 -18.04 11.30
C GLU A 166 4.77 -18.02 10.14
N MET A 167 4.34 -17.71 8.92
CA MET A 167 5.25 -17.59 7.77
C MET A 167 6.23 -16.41 7.92
N GLU A 168 5.81 -15.29 8.55
CA GLU A 168 6.70 -14.16 8.89
C GLU A 168 7.89 -14.57 9.78
N LYS A 169 7.75 -15.64 10.57
CA LYS A 169 8.84 -16.17 11.41
C LYS A 169 9.85 -17.02 10.64
N LYS A 170 9.43 -17.55 9.50
CA LYS A 170 10.18 -18.55 8.71
C LYS A 170 10.83 -17.95 7.46
N TYR A 171 10.18 -16.96 6.86
CA TYR A 171 10.55 -16.34 5.59
C TYR A 171 10.72 -14.82 5.72
N ASN A 172 11.36 -14.21 4.74
CA ASN A 172 11.43 -12.74 4.64
C ASN A 172 10.10 -12.16 4.12
N VAL A 173 9.03 -12.41 4.89
CA VAL A 173 7.65 -12.02 4.60
C VAL A 173 7.17 -11.06 5.67
N PHE A 174 6.41 -10.04 5.28
CA PHE A 174 5.82 -9.10 6.22
C PHE A 174 4.56 -8.44 5.63
N THR A 175 3.75 -7.89 6.51
CA THR A 175 2.54 -7.14 6.15
C THR A 175 2.67 -5.68 6.60
N HIS A 176 1.67 -4.87 6.26
CA HIS A 176 1.55 -3.52 6.84
C HIS A 176 1.34 -3.54 8.37
N MET A 177 0.99 -4.69 8.94
CA MET A 177 0.83 -4.91 10.37
C MET A 177 2.15 -5.24 11.08
N THR A 178 3.15 -5.69 10.32
CA THR A 178 4.48 -5.98 10.85
C THR A 178 5.16 -4.68 11.24
N PRO A 179 5.73 -4.54 12.46
CA PRO A 179 6.28 -3.27 12.92
C PRO A 179 7.43 -2.82 12.02
N SER A 180 7.23 -1.69 11.35
CA SER A 180 8.27 -1.10 10.49
C SER A 180 9.24 -0.23 11.29
N TYR A 181 8.89 0.18 12.50
CA TYR A 181 9.59 1.20 13.28
C TYR A 181 9.80 0.82 14.74
N GLY A 182 9.83 -0.49 15.04
CA GLY A 182 10.01 -0.98 16.42
C GLY A 182 8.82 -0.75 17.34
N SER A 183 7.67 -0.32 16.80
CA SER A 183 6.43 -0.18 17.55
C SER A 183 5.70 -1.52 17.65
N ASN A 184 4.71 -1.59 18.53
CA ASN A 184 3.84 -2.75 18.63
C ASN A 184 3.14 -3.05 17.30
N LYS A 185 2.97 -4.34 16.99
CA LYS A 185 2.17 -4.77 15.84
C LYS A 185 0.77 -4.17 15.94
N GLY A 186 0.22 -3.78 14.81
CA GLY A 186 -1.12 -3.23 14.75
C GLY A 186 -1.36 -2.35 13.54
N CYS A 187 -2.59 -1.88 13.41
CA CYS A 187 -3.00 -1.01 12.32
C CYS A 187 -2.24 0.32 12.35
N ILE A 188 -1.56 0.64 11.25
CA ILE A 188 -0.75 1.86 11.10
C ILE A 188 -1.52 3.04 10.49
N THR A 189 -2.81 2.88 10.25
CA THR A 189 -3.71 3.93 9.75
C THR A 189 -3.49 5.24 10.48
N VAL A 190 -3.25 6.33 9.74
CA VAL A 190 -2.87 7.67 10.22
C VAL A 190 -1.55 7.72 11.00
N LYS A 191 -1.27 6.73 11.83
CA LYS A 191 -0.11 6.68 12.73
C LYS A 191 1.22 6.43 12.00
N GLY A 192 1.20 5.64 10.93
CA GLY A 192 2.38 5.25 10.17
C GLY A 192 2.22 5.36 8.66
N ILE A 193 1.00 5.60 8.18
CA ILE A 193 0.69 5.78 6.76
C ILE A 193 -0.49 6.72 6.59
N ILE A 194 -0.43 7.53 5.55
CA ILE A 194 -1.55 8.24 4.94
C ILE A 194 -1.43 8.11 3.42
N THR A 195 -2.51 8.37 2.70
CA THR A 195 -2.47 8.46 1.25
C THR A 195 -2.92 9.82 0.79
N VAL A 196 -2.17 10.44 -0.12
CA VAL A 196 -2.55 11.68 -0.78
C VAL A 196 -2.95 11.35 -2.21
N THR A 197 -4.19 11.65 -2.57
CA THR A 197 -4.72 11.38 -3.91
C THR A 197 -4.24 12.41 -4.93
N SER A 198 -4.49 12.16 -6.22
CA SER A 198 -4.21 13.11 -7.31
C SER A 198 -5.01 14.42 -7.18
N THR A 199 -6.13 14.41 -6.46
CA THR A 199 -6.95 15.59 -6.14
C THR A 199 -6.52 16.29 -4.86
N MET A 200 -5.43 15.82 -4.22
CA MET A 200 -4.87 16.34 -2.95
C MET A 200 -5.75 16.05 -1.73
N GLU A 201 -6.72 15.16 -1.83
CA GLU A 201 -7.40 14.59 -0.67
C GLU A 201 -6.45 13.66 0.09
N VAL A 202 -6.52 13.72 1.42
CA VAL A 202 -5.73 12.85 2.30
C VAL A 202 -6.64 11.81 2.93
N THR A 203 -6.35 10.54 2.68
CA THR A 203 -7.05 9.43 3.31
C THR A 203 -6.18 8.75 4.39
N PRO A 204 -6.79 8.10 5.39
CA PRO A 204 -6.07 7.50 6.53
C PRO A 204 -5.10 6.40 6.14
N CYS A 205 -5.38 5.67 5.07
CA CYS A 205 -4.54 4.66 4.43
C CYS A 205 -5.03 4.43 2.99
N PRO A 206 -4.33 3.64 2.16
CA PRO A 206 -4.71 3.40 0.77
C PRO A 206 -6.06 2.69 0.56
N TYR A 207 -6.65 2.15 1.62
CA TYR A 207 -7.84 1.29 1.55
C TYR A 207 -9.06 1.87 2.26
N ILE A 208 -8.95 3.04 2.86
CA ILE A 208 -10.07 3.75 3.49
C ILE A 208 -10.41 4.95 2.63
N ASP A 209 -11.47 4.82 1.85
CA ASP A 209 -11.90 5.80 0.87
C ASP A 209 -12.73 6.95 1.48
N MET A 210 -12.31 7.44 2.64
CA MET A 210 -12.88 8.59 3.35
C MET A 210 -11.77 9.60 3.64
N SER A 211 -11.98 10.87 3.24
CA SER A 211 -11.00 11.94 3.38
C SER A 211 -10.89 12.43 4.83
N LEU A 212 -9.68 12.80 5.23
CA LEU A 212 -9.39 13.56 6.45
C LEU A 212 -9.23 15.07 6.18
N GLY A 213 -9.20 15.47 4.92
CA GLY A 213 -9.01 16.84 4.47
C GLY A 213 -8.19 16.93 3.19
N ASN A 214 -8.03 18.14 2.69
CA ASN A 214 -7.33 18.42 1.44
C ASN A 214 -6.11 19.31 1.68
N ILE A 215 -4.93 18.92 1.17
CA ILE A 215 -3.66 19.65 1.34
C ILE A 215 -3.73 21.09 0.79
N ARG A 216 -4.62 21.37 -0.17
CA ARG A 216 -4.80 22.74 -0.69
C ARG A 216 -5.57 23.66 0.27
N GLN A 217 -6.24 23.11 1.27
CA GLN A 217 -7.12 23.81 2.19
C GLN A 217 -6.66 23.74 3.64
N ASN A 218 -5.99 22.67 4.00
CA ASN A 218 -5.54 22.38 5.36
C ASN A 218 -4.04 22.05 5.35
N SER A 219 -3.33 22.40 6.41
CA SER A 219 -1.98 21.90 6.61
C SER A 219 -1.98 20.39 6.88
N LEU A 220 -0.91 19.72 6.51
CA LEU A 220 -0.75 18.28 6.78
C LEU A 220 -0.85 17.98 8.28
N LYS A 221 -0.33 18.87 9.13
CA LYS A 221 -0.46 18.75 10.59
C LYS A 221 -1.92 18.73 11.06
N GLU A 222 -2.74 19.67 10.57
CA GLU A 222 -4.17 19.71 10.93
C GLU A 222 -4.91 18.45 10.51
N ILE A 223 -4.58 17.93 9.32
CA ILE A 223 -5.16 16.69 8.79
C ILE A 223 -4.77 15.49 9.67
N LEU A 224 -3.49 15.37 10.01
CA LEU A 224 -3.01 14.30 10.89
C LEU A 224 -3.59 14.39 12.30
N ASP A 225 -3.63 15.58 12.89
CA ASP A 225 -4.23 15.81 14.21
C ASP A 225 -5.73 15.42 14.23
N ARG A 226 -6.44 15.68 13.13
CA ARG A 226 -7.83 15.29 12.95
C ARG A 226 -7.99 13.77 12.91
N GLY A 227 -7.17 13.09 12.11
CA GLY A 227 -7.14 11.63 12.04
C GLY A 227 -6.79 10.97 13.37
N MET A 228 -5.81 11.53 14.10
CA MET A 228 -5.39 11.00 15.42
C MET A 228 -6.45 11.20 16.52
N ARG A 229 -7.32 12.19 16.41
CA ARG A 229 -8.44 12.39 17.34
C ARG A 229 -9.67 11.53 17.01
N ASN A 230 -9.73 10.97 15.79
CA ASN A 230 -10.84 10.13 15.40
C ASN A 230 -10.88 8.83 16.22
N PRO A 231 -12.03 8.42 16.79
CA PRO A 231 -12.13 7.26 17.68
C PRO A 231 -11.86 5.91 16.96
N TRP A 232 -12.03 5.83 15.66
CA TRP A 232 -11.69 4.65 14.88
C TRP A 232 -10.21 4.59 14.53
N LEU A 233 -9.59 5.72 14.18
CA LEU A 233 -8.26 5.79 13.58
C LEU A 233 -7.14 5.99 14.61
N GLY A 234 -7.37 6.81 15.63
CA GLY A 234 -6.36 7.21 16.63
C GLY A 234 -5.92 6.10 17.57
N PRO A 235 -6.83 5.33 18.20
CA PRO A 235 -6.47 4.27 19.12
C PRO A 235 -5.60 3.19 18.48
N HIS A 236 -4.76 2.54 19.30
CA HIS A 236 -4.03 1.33 18.86
C HIS A 236 -5.03 0.20 18.61
N ARG A 237 -4.89 -0.47 17.47
CA ARG A 237 -5.67 -1.66 17.10
C ARG A 237 -4.72 -2.77 16.70
N PRO A 238 -4.85 -3.96 17.29
CA PRO A 238 -3.98 -5.10 16.96
C PRO A 238 -4.25 -5.65 15.56
N ASP A 239 -5.47 -5.48 15.06
CA ASP A 239 -5.95 -6.01 13.78
C ASP A 239 -6.13 -4.89 12.75
N CYS A 240 -6.16 -5.24 11.47
CA CYS A 240 -6.35 -4.29 10.38
C CYS A 240 -7.78 -3.74 10.37
N LEU A 241 -7.93 -2.42 10.58
CA LEU A 241 -9.23 -1.76 10.69
C LEU A 241 -10.14 -2.05 9.49
N ILE A 242 -9.64 -1.89 8.27
CA ILE A 242 -10.43 -2.10 7.02
C ILE A 242 -10.33 -3.53 6.47
N GLY A 243 -9.55 -4.40 7.07
CA GLY A 243 -9.39 -5.79 6.60
C GLY A 243 -9.89 -6.84 7.57
N GLU A 244 -10.01 -6.51 8.86
CA GLU A 244 -10.30 -7.49 9.91
C GLU A 244 -11.38 -7.01 10.91
N ASP A 245 -11.76 -5.72 10.95
CA ASP A 245 -12.80 -5.20 11.85
C ASP A 245 -14.17 -5.15 11.13
N PRO A 246 -15.11 -6.07 11.42
CA PRO A 246 -16.38 -6.15 10.70
C PRO A 246 -17.24 -4.90 10.87
N GLN A 247 -17.17 -4.24 12.04
CA GLN A 247 -17.98 -3.04 12.31
C GLN A 247 -17.50 -1.87 11.46
N PHE A 248 -16.18 -1.71 11.36
CA PHE A 248 -15.62 -0.66 10.53
C PHE A 248 -15.79 -0.94 9.03
N ILE A 249 -15.66 -2.20 8.61
CA ILE A 249 -15.90 -2.61 7.22
C ILE A 249 -17.33 -2.28 6.81
N ASP A 250 -18.32 -2.65 7.64
CA ASP A 250 -19.73 -2.33 7.39
C ASP A 250 -19.97 -0.81 7.33
N LEU A 251 -19.43 -0.06 8.30
CA LEU A 251 -19.50 1.40 8.31
C LEU A 251 -18.91 2.01 7.04
N HIS A 252 -17.71 1.61 6.66
CA HIS A 252 -17.02 2.09 5.47
C HIS A 252 -17.83 1.81 4.21
N THR A 253 -18.32 0.57 4.04
CA THR A 253 -19.12 0.17 2.88
C THR A 253 -20.41 0.99 2.78
N ARG A 254 -21.19 1.08 3.86
CA ARG A 254 -22.44 1.87 3.90
C ARG A 254 -22.25 3.35 3.57
N ILE A 255 -21.08 3.90 3.92
CA ILE A 255 -20.79 5.31 3.62
C ILE A 255 -20.36 5.43 2.16
N THR A 256 -19.39 4.65 1.71
CA THR A 256 -18.78 4.78 0.38
C THR A 256 -19.76 4.45 -0.75
N GLU A 257 -20.67 3.51 -0.57
CA GLU A 257 -21.73 3.18 -1.55
C GLU A 257 -22.64 4.34 -1.93
N LYS A 258 -22.74 5.37 -1.08
CA LYS A 258 -23.56 6.55 -1.35
C LYS A 258 -22.90 7.53 -2.33
N TYR A 259 -21.62 7.34 -2.64
CA TYR A 259 -20.83 8.28 -3.43
C TYR A 259 -20.35 7.66 -4.74
N THR A 260 -20.51 8.41 -5.81
CA THR A 260 -20.00 8.01 -7.15
C THR A 260 -18.53 8.33 -7.35
N HIS A 261 -17.98 9.21 -6.51
CA HIS A 261 -16.57 9.60 -6.56
C HIS A 261 -15.96 9.49 -5.17
N LEU A 262 -14.82 8.81 -5.11
CA LEU A 262 -14.07 8.58 -3.88
C LEU A 262 -12.76 9.38 -3.92
N PRO A 263 -12.20 9.70 -2.77
CA PRO A 263 -12.72 9.43 -1.42
C PRO A 263 -13.91 10.31 -1.05
N VAL A 264 -14.74 9.82 -0.12
CA VAL A 264 -15.83 10.60 0.50
C VAL A 264 -15.26 11.85 1.16
N PRO A 265 -15.84 13.04 0.93
CA PRO A 265 -15.33 14.28 1.50
C PRO A 265 -15.25 14.29 3.02
N TRP A 266 -14.30 15.05 3.56
CA TRP A 266 -14.21 15.29 5.00
C TRP A 266 -15.53 15.91 5.54
N GLY A 267 -15.96 15.41 6.71
CA GLY A 267 -17.22 15.83 7.33
C GLY A 267 -18.45 15.02 6.90
N GLU A 268 -18.33 14.24 5.82
CA GLU A 268 -19.38 13.32 5.36
C GLU A 268 -19.02 11.86 5.67
N GLY A 269 -17.74 11.50 5.54
CA GLY A 269 -17.22 10.16 5.88
C GLY A 269 -16.99 9.99 7.38
N PHE A 270 -16.36 10.95 8.02
CA PHE A 270 -16.01 10.93 9.44
C PHE A 270 -16.81 11.98 10.25
N SER A 271 -18.10 12.14 9.96
CA SER A 271 -19.00 12.98 10.77
C SER A 271 -19.21 12.38 12.16
N ASP A 272 -19.61 13.22 13.14
CA ASP A 272 -19.88 12.76 14.51
C ASP A 272 -20.95 11.67 14.55
N GLU A 273 -21.95 11.73 13.66
CA GLU A 273 -22.99 10.71 13.51
C GLU A 273 -22.45 9.35 13.01
N ASN A 274 -21.34 9.35 12.25
CA ASN A 274 -20.71 8.16 11.71
C ASN A 274 -19.55 7.65 12.57
N THR A 275 -19.09 8.43 13.55
CA THR A 275 -17.92 8.10 14.37
C THR A 275 -18.26 7.72 15.80
N LEU A 276 -19.50 7.97 16.26
CA LEU A 276 -19.97 7.52 17.55
C LEU A 276 -20.26 6.02 17.47
N GLN A 277 -19.58 5.24 18.30
CA GLN A 277 -19.95 3.86 18.59
C GLN A 277 -21.21 3.91 19.47
N ASP A 278 -22.34 3.35 19.01
CA ASP A 278 -23.46 3.01 19.90
C ASP A 278 -23.06 1.90 20.88
#